data_eaedf74b2f8d5517975ca398713203d1
#
_entry.id   eaedf74b2f8d5517975ca398713203d1
#
_cell.length_a   1.000
_cell.length_b   1.000
_cell.length_c   1.000
_cell.angle_alpha   90.00
_cell.angle_beta   90.00
_cell.angle_gamma   90.00
#
_symmetry.space_group_name_H-M   'P 1'
#
loop_
_entity.id
_entity.type
_entity.pdbx_description
1 polymer ?
#
loop_
_entity_poly.entity_id
_entity_poly.type
_entity_poly.pdbx_seq_one_letter_code
_entity_poly.pdbx_strand_id
1 'polypeptide(L)'
;MSDTLKKICDDKRIHIAKCKTQRSVSDLEALSKSATAPRGFINALRKRVDAGQYGLIAEIKKASPSKGLIRADFDPKSLAIGYELGGATCLSVLTDVPYFQGSDAFLGEARNAVALPALRKDFMLDPYQVIEARALGADCILLIMAALSDDQASDLEGAAIELGMDVLIEVHNGGELNHALKLKSPLIGVNNRNLKTMEVDIAMTEELADRIPEDRILVSESGLYVAADLSRMSKAGANCFLVGESLMRQGDVSQAVKALLTPLTASYLAAG
;
A
#
# COMPACT_ATOMS: atom_id res chain seq x y z
N MET A 1 13.54 -14.57 3.44
CA MET A 1 13.29 -13.37 4.30
C MET A 1 14.62 -12.70 4.62
N SER A 2 14.72 -11.35 4.59
CA SER A 2 15.92 -10.64 5.07
C SER A 2 15.94 -10.56 6.59
N ASP A 3 17.14 -10.37 7.20
CA ASP A 3 17.27 -10.28 8.66
C ASP A 3 16.45 -9.14 9.25
N THR A 4 16.40 -7.99 8.52
CA THR A 4 15.58 -6.84 8.92
C THR A 4 14.10 -7.18 8.93
N LEU A 5 13.57 -7.80 7.86
CA LEU A 5 12.16 -8.18 7.80
C LEU A 5 11.83 -9.25 8.86
N LYS A 6 12.75 -10.20 9.10
CA LYS A 6 12.57 -11.18 10.16
C LYS A 6 12.43 -10.53 11.52
N LYS A 7 13.32 -9.59 11.86
CA LYS A 7 13.25 -8.84 13.12
C LYS A 7 11.93 -8.07 13.23
N ILE A 8 11.50 -7.38 12.19
CA ILE A 8 10.22 -6.66 12.19
C ILE A 8 9.05 -7.62 12.46
N CYS A 9 9.04 -8.78 11.80
CA CYS A 9 7.99 -9.78 12.01
C CYS A 9 8.00 -10.35 13.42
N ASP A 10 9.18 -10.59 14.01
CA ASP A 10 9.31 -11.11 15.38
C ASP A 10 8.78 -10.07 16.41
N ASP A 11 9.16 -8.79 16.25
CA ASP A 11 8.65 -7.71 17.09
C ASP A 11 7.13 -7.51 16.90
N LYS A 12 6.64 -7.67 15.66
CA LYS A 12 5.20 -7.58 15.37
C LYS A 12 4.40 -8.71 16.04
N ARG A 13 4.92 -9.94 16.10
CA ARG A 13 4.27 -11.05 16.83
C ARG A 13 4.13 -10.74 18.32
N ILE A 14 5.16 -10.13 18.93
CA ILE A 14 5.11 -9.71 20.34
C ILE A 14 4.04 -8.62 20.51
N HIS A 15 3.99 -7.64 19.59
CA HIS A 15 2.97 -6.59 19.60
C HIS A 15 1.55 -7.17 19.48
N ILE A 16 1.31 -8.09 18.54
CA ILE A 16 0.01 -8.76 18.36
C ILE A 16 -0.41 -9.50 19.63
N ALA A 17 0.51 -10.25 20.25
CA ALA A 17 0.23 -10.96 21.49
C ALA A 17 -0.22 -9.99 22.60
N LYS A 18 0.43 -8.82 22.70
CA LYS A 18 0.02 -7.76 23.64
C LYS A 18 -1.36 -7.19 23.28
N CYS A 19 -1.64 -6.90 22.02
CA CYS A 19 -2.94 -6.39 21.59
C CYS A 19 -4.08 -7.36 21.94
N LYS A 20 -3.87 -8.68 21.74
CA LYS A 20 -4.84 -9.72 22.10
C LYS A 20 -5.17 -9.76 23.61
N THR A 21 -4.26 -9.34 24.48
CA THR A 21 -4.54 -9.22 25.92
C THR A 21 -5.31 -7.96 26.29
N GLN A 22 -5.24 -6.93 25.45
CA GLN A 22 -5.88 -5.63 25.70
C GLN A 22 -7.29 -5.55 25.10
N ARG A 23 -7.52 -6.24 23.98
CA ARG A 23 -8.79 -6.24 23.26
C ARG A 23 -9.07 -7.63 22.69
N SER A 24 -10.21 -8.19 23.03
CA SER A 24 -10.59 -9.52 22.56
C SER A 24 -10.97 -9.51 21.07
N VAL A 25 -10.93 -10.68 20.41
CA VAL A 25 -11.43 -10.86 19.05
C VAL A 25 -12.90 -10.45 18.96
N SER A 26 -13.74 -10.85 19.95
CA SER A 26 -15.16 -10.51 19.95
C SER A 26 -15.43 -8.99 20.04
N ASP A 27 -14.58 -8.24 20.76
CA ASP A 27 -14.70 -6.77 20.80
C ASP A 27 -14.35 -6.16 19.44
N LEU A 28 -13.30 -6.67 18.78
CA LEU A 28 -12.93 -6.23 17.43
C LEU A 28 -13.99 -6.57 16.39
N GLU A 29 -14.60 -7.75 16.47
CA GLU A 29 -15.72 -8.14 15.60
C GLU A 29 -16.94 -7.22 15.78
N ALA A 30 -17.26 -6.85 17.02
CA ALA A 30 -18.33 -5.90 17.30
C ALA A 30 -18.03 -4.51 16.70
N LEU A 31 -16.79 -4.03 16.85
CA LEU A 31 -16.34 -2.78 16.28
C LEU A 31 -16.30 -2.82 14.74
N SER A 32 -15.87 -3.93 14.14
CA SER A 32 -15.82 -4.09 12.69
C SER A 32 -17.21 -4.04 12.06
N LYS A 33 -18.23 -4.60 12.74
CA LYS A 33 -19.64 -4.53 12.31
C LYS A 33 -20.23 -3.12 12.40
N SER A 34 -19.76 -2.31 13.34
CA SER A 34 -20.18 -0.90 13.48
C SER A 34 -19.41 0.07 12.58
N ALA A 35 -18.29 -0.34 12.03
CA ALA A 35 -17.51 0.47 11.12
C ALA A 35 -18.23 0.69 9.78
N THR A 36 -18.06 1.86 9.16
CA THR A 36 -18.63 2.14 7.83
C THR A 36 -18.17 1.11 6.81
N ALA A 37 -19.03 0.74 5.86
CA ALA A 37 -18.68 -0.25 4.82
C ALA A 37 -17.37 0.11 4.10
N PRO A 38 -16.60 -0.90 3.64
CA PRO A 38 -15.45 -0.67 2.80
C PRO A 38 -15.81 0.09 1.52
N ARG A 39 -14.92 0.99 1.11
CA ARG A 39 -15.14 1.92 -0.03
C ARG A 39 -14.75 1.33 -1.40
N GLY A 40 -14.27 0.08 -1.43
CA GLY A 40 -13.89 -0.62 -2.67
C GLY A 40 -12.58 -0.08 -3.26
N PHE A 41 -11.46 -0.46 -2.64
CA PHE A 41 -10.11 -0.01 -3.00
C PHE A 41 -9.73 -0.42 -4.44
N ILE A 42 -9.93 -1.69 -4.78
CA ILE A 42 -9.67 -2.24 -6.13
C ILE A 42 -10.57 -1.57 -7.16
N ASN A 43 -11.86 -1.38 -6.84
CA ASN A 43 -12.80 -0.76 -7.75
C ASN A 43 -12.45 0.70 -8.06
N ALA A 44 -11.93 1.44 -7.08
CA ALA A 44 -11.47 2.82 -7.30
C ALA A 44 -10.28 2.86 -8.28
N LEU A 45 -9.29 1.96 -8.09
CA LEU A 45 -8.15 1.85 -9.01
C LEU A 45 -8.59 1.43 -10.41
N ARG A 46 -9.44 0.40 -10.52
CA ARG A 46 -9.95 -0.09 -11.80
C ARG A 46 -10.66 1.00 -12.61
N LYS A 47 -11.54 1.77 -11.97
CA LYS A 47 -12.23 2.89 -12.62
C LYS A 47 -11.28 3.92 -13.21
N ARG A 48 -10.13 4.19 -12.54
CA ARG A 48 -9.12 5.11 -13.07
C ARG A 48 -8.43 4.52 -14.31
N VAL A 49 -8.02 3.27 -14.23
CA VAL A 49 -7.35 2.59 -15.34
C VAL A 49 -8.28 2.45 -16.55
N ASP A 50 -9.53 2.07 -16.33
CA ASP A 50 -10.55 1.94 -17.39
C ASP A 50 -10.84 3.29 -18.08
N ALA A 51 -10.66 4.39 -17.35
CA ALA A 51 -10.76 5.75 -17.91
C ALA A 51 -9.46 6.23 -18.62
N GLY A 52 -8.46 5.36 -18.78
CA GLY A 52 -7.17 5.71 -19.37
C GLY A 52 -6.30 6.61 -18.48
N GLN A 53 -6.53 6.58 -17.17
CA GLN A 53 -5.81 7.39 -16.18
C GLN A 53 -5.00 6.49 -15.24
N TYR A 54 -3.99 7.06 -14.62
CA TYR A 54 -3.21 6.36 -13.59
C TYR A 54 -3.97 6.23 -12.27
N GLY A 55 -3.90 5.03 -11.65
CA GLY A 55 -4.37 4.78 -10.30
C GLY A 55 -3.26 5.09 -9.29
N LEU A 56 -3.35 6.19 -8.52
CA LEU A 56 -2.36 6.55 -7.52
C LEU A 56 -2.84 6.18 -6.12
N ILE A 57 -2.06 5.33 -5.45
CA ILE A 57 -2.13 5.04 -4.02
C ILE A 57 -1.11 5.96 -3.33
N ALA A 58 -1.59 7.06 -2.73
CA ALA A 58 -0.74 8.04 -2.08
C ALA A 58 -0.47 7.64 -0.62
N GLU A 59 0.80 7.45 -0.26
CA GLU A 59 1.19 6.91 1.04
C GLU A 59 1.46 8.01 2.07
N ILE A 60 0.79 7.91 3.22
CA ILE A 60 0.98 8.75 4.41
C ILE A 60 1.97 8.04 5.34
N LYS A 61 3.22 8.51 5.37
CA LYS A 61 4.35 7.89 6.07
C LYS A 61 5.23 8.92 6.77
N LYS A 62 5.29 8.85 8.10
CA LYS A 62 6.06 9.79 8.92
C LYS A 62 7.56 9.52 8.85
N ALA A 63 7.94 8.26 8.95
CA ALA A 63 9.33 7.81 8.98
C ALA A 63 9.48 6.45 8.28
N SER A 64 10.71 6.02 8.03
CA SER A 64 11.03 4.67 7.57
C SER A 64 12.41 4.20 8.07
N PRO A 65 12.67 2.88 8.16
CA PRO A 65 13.98 2.36 8.59
C PRO A 65 15.14 2.87 7.73
N SER A 66 14.91 3.03 6.42
CA SER A 66 15.95 3.41 5.46
C SER A 66 16.22 4.92 5.40
N LYS A 67 15.29 5.77 5.83
CA LYS A 67 15.35 7.24 5.65
C LYS A 67 15.18 8.03 6.95
N GLY A 68 14.91 7.36 8.07
CA GLY A 68 14.58 8.02 9.33
C GLY A 68 13.30 8.85 9.22
N LEU A 69 13.26 10.00 9.90
CA LEU A 69 12.13 10.93 9.82
C LEU A 69 12.04 11.54 8.41
N ILE A 70 10.88 11.37 7.76
CA ILE A 70 10.63 11.88 6.41
C ILE A 70 9.92 13.23 6.46
N ARG A 71 8.92 13.37 7.37
CA ARG A 71 8.13 14.58 7.51
C ARG A 71 7.94 14.94 8.98
N ALA A 72 8.40 16.14 9.40
CA ALA A 72 8.29 16.62 10.77
C ALA A 72 6.90 17.21 11.08
N ASP A 73 6.33 17.98 10.14
CA ASP A 73 5.00 18.59 10.18
C ASP A 73 3.93 17.56 9.72
N PHE A 74 3.89 16.40 10.40
CA PHE A 74 3.07 15.28 10.02
C PHE A 74 1.65 15.39 10.61
N ASP A 75 0.67 15.61 9.73
CA ASP A 75 -0.76 15.61 10.04
C ASP A 75 -1.52 14.74 9.03
N PRO A 76 -1.99 13.53 9.39
CA PRO A 76 -2.64 12.59 8.48
C PRO A 76 -3.88 13.17 7.80
N LYS A 77 -4.65 14.00 8.50
CA LYS A 77 -5.86 14.62 7.97
C LYS A 77 -5.53 15.59 6.83
N SER A 78 -4.63 16.54 7.07
CA SER A 78 -4.23 17.53 6.07
C SER A 78 -3.55 16.88 4.87
N LEU A 79 -2.73 15.84 5.11
CA LEU A 79 -2.08 15.08 4.05
C LEU A 79 -3.11 14.35 3.17
N ALA A 80 -4.11 13.70 3.77
CA ALA A 80 -5.18 13.01 3.03
C ALA A 80 -5.97 14.00 2.15
N ILE A 81 -6.34 15.17 2.69
CA ILE A 81 -7.03 16.24 1.93
C ILE A 81 -6.15 16.71 0.77
N GLY A 82 -4.87 16.95 1.02
CA GLY A 82 -3.94 17.36 -0.04
C GLY A 82 -3.81 16.32 -1.15
N TYR A 83 -3.76 15.05 -0.80
CA TYR A 83 -3.71 13.94 -1.75
C TYR A 83 -5.00 13.82 -2.59
N GLU A 84 -6.17 13.93 -1.96
CA GLU A 84 -7.46 13.94 -2.69
C GLU A 84 -7.54 15.11 -3.65
N LEU A 85 -7.20 16.34 -3.23
CA LEU A 85 -7.15 17.54 -4.06
C LEU A 85 -6.13 17.43 -5.20
N GLY A 86 -5.07 16.66 -5.00
CA GLY A 86 -4.06 16.35 -6.01
C GLY A 86 -4.53 15.36 -7.06
N GLY A 87 -5.56 14.57 -6.76
CA GLY A 87 -6.11 13.55 -7.66
C GLY A 87 -5.64 12.11 -7.34
N ALA A 88 -5.15 11.84 -6.13
CA ALA A 88 -4.93 10.48 -5.67
C ALA A 88 -6.22 9.66 -5.75
N THR A 89 -6.08 8.36 -5.98
CA THR A 89 -7.20 7.42 -6.10
C THR A 89 -7.51 6.73 -4.78
N CYS A 90 -6.46 6.36 -4.06
CA CYS A 90 -6.52 5.68 -2.77
C CYS A 90 -5.44 6.24 -1.84
N LEU A 91 -5.59 5.95 -0.54
CA LEU A 91 -4.58 6.22 0.48
C LEU A 91 -3.90 4.92 0.91
N SER A 92 -2.62 5.01 1.30
CA SER A 92 -1.91 4.00 2.06
C SER A 92 -1.42 4.64 3.36
N VAL A 93 -1.78 4.09 4.51
CA VAL A 93 -1.45 4.70 5.80
C VAL A 93 -0.63 3.76 6.65
N LEU A 94 0.60 4.18 7.00
CA LEU A 94 1.50 3.40 7.87
C LEU A 94 0.96 3.39 9.30
N THR A 95 0.71 2.18 9.83
CA THR A 95 0.28 1.97 11.22
C THR A 95 1.37 1.36 12.10
N ASP A 96 2.43 0.81 11.53
CA ASP A 96 3.55 0.25 12.28
C ASP A 96 4.29 1.33 13.10
N VAL A 97 4.29 1.16 14.43
CA VAL A 97 4.85 2.16 15.36
C VAL A 97 6.38 2.12 15.41
N PRO A 98 7.04 0.97 15.67
CA PRO A 98 8.47 0.98 15.99
C PRO A 98 9.37 1.32 14.80
N TYR A 99 8.97 0.97 13.59
CA TYR A 99 9.81 1.10 12.41
C TYR A 99 9.42 2.28 11.50
N PHE A 100 8.14 2.70 11.54
CA PHE A 100 7.62 3.76 10.67
C PHE A 100 7.05 4.95 11.42
N GLN A 101 7.10 4.96 12.77
CA GLN A 101 6.46 5.96 13.61
C GLN A 101 4.97 6.15 13.25
N GLY A 102 4.33 5.05 12.87
CA GLY A 102 2.91 4.99 12.51
C GLY A 102 2.00 4.98 13.74
N SER A 103 0.71 4.95 13.49
CA SER A 103 -0.33 4.79 14.53
C SER A 103 -1.62 4.31 13.88
N ASP A 104 -2.37 3.46 14.57
CA ASP A 104 -3.73 3.07 14.16
C ASP A 104 -4.66 4.30 14.06
N ALA A 105 -4.46 5.31 14.89
CA ALA A 105 -5.22 6.56 14.83
C ALA A 105 -5.05 7.28 13.49
N PHE A 106 -3.86 7.23 12.88
CA PHE A 106 -3.58 7.89 11.61
C PHE A 106 -4.45 7.37 10.47
N LEU A 107 -4.78 6.06 10.47
CA LEU A 107 -5.68 5.47 9.49
C LEU A 107 -7.08 6.07 9.58
N GLY A 108 -7.64 6.15 10.80
CA GLY A 108 -8.95 6.75 11.05
C GLY A 108 -8.97 8.24 10.71
N GLU A 109 -7.95 9.01 11.12
CA GLU A 109 -7.82 10.44 10.86
C GLU A 109 -7.77 10.74 9.35
N ALA A 110 -6.94 10.02 8.61
CA ALA A 110 -6.81 10.17 7.15
C ALA A 110 -8.10 9.78 6.43
N ARG A 111 -8.65 8.58 6.74
CA ARG A 111 -9.83 8.05 6.07
C ARG A 111 -11.08 8.89 6.31
N ASN A 112 -11.25 9.42 7.53
CA ASN A 112 -12.41 10.26 7.87
C ASN A 112 -12.34 11.67 7.28
N ALA A 113 -11.17 12.12 6.84
CA ALA A 113 -10.98 13.43 6.24
C ALA A 113 -11.41 13.52 4.77
N VAL A 114 -11.45 12.38 4.06
CA VAL A 114 -11.69 12.29 2.61
C VAL A 114 -12.59 11.12 2.26
N ALA A 115 -13.02 11.06 0.98
CA ALA A 115 -13.81 9.94 0.46
C ALA A 115 -12.96 8.78 -0.09
N LEU A 116 -11.64 8.94 -0.20
CA LEU A 116 -10.75 7.94 -0.77
C LEU A 116 -10.73 6.65 0.05
N PRO A 117 -10.67 5.47 -0.61
CA PRO A 117 -10.40 4.20 0.07
C PRO A 117 -9.00 4.19 0.69
N ALA A 118 -8.86 3.53 1.85
CA ALA A 118 -7.61 3.50 2.60
C ALA A 118 -7.09 2.09 2.85
N LEU A 119 -5.83 1.86 2.51
CA LEU A 119 -5.03 0.68 2.84
C LEU A 119 -4.39 0.86 4.22
N ARG A 120 -4.58 -0.11 5.12
CA ARG A 120 -3.74 -0.26 6.31
C ARG A 120 -2.38 -0.84 5.91
N LYS A 121 -1.35 -0.03 5.88
CA LYS A 121 0.02 -0.44 5.54
C LYS A 121 0.73 -0.88 6.83
N ASP A 122 0.74 -2.18 7.06
CA ASP A 122 1.34 -2.82 8.24
C ASP A 122 1.85 -4.22 7.87
N PHE A 123 2.57 -4.88 8.78
CA PHE A 123 3.01 -6.26 8.63
C PHE A 123 1.92 -7.20 9.16
N MET A 124 1.08 -7.72 8.26
CA MET A 124 -0.03 -8.62 8.60
C MET A 124 0.51 -10.05 8.76
N LEU A 125 0.40 -10.61 9.96
CA LEU A 125 0.92 -11.94 10.34
C LEU A 125 -0.12 -12.83 11.01
N ASP A 126 -1.27 -12.27 11.40
CA ASP A 126 -2.29 -12.95 12.22
C ASP A 126 -3.69 -12.43 11.84
N PRO A 127 -4.71 -13.30 11.73
CA PRO A 127 -6.09 -12.89 11.42
C PRO A 127 -6.67 -11.85 12.39
N TYR A 128 -6.18 -11.79 13.62
CA TYR A 128 -6.51 -10.74 14.58
C TYR A 128 -6.32 -9.34 13.99
N GLN A 129 -5.18 -9.11 13.30
CA GLN A 129 -4.87 -7.82 12.68
C GLN A 129 -5.83 -7.47 11.53
N VAL A 130 -6.35 -8.48 10.84
CA VAL A 130 -7.32 -8.29 9.75
C VAL A 130 -8.64 -7.77 10.30
N ILE A 131 -9.13 -8.38 11.41
CA ILE A 131 -10.34 -7.91 12.10
C ILE A 131 -10.11 -6.50 12.67
N GLU A 132 -8.93 -6.27 13.28
CA GLU A 132 -8.54 -4.96 13.78
C GLU A 132 -8.49 -3.91 12.66
N ALA A 133 -7.91 -4.23 11.49
CA ALA A 133 -7.89 -3.33 10.33
C ALA A 133 -9.32 -2.92 9.93
N ARG A 134 -10.25 -3.89 9.88
CA ARG A 134 -11.65 -3.60 9.58
C ARG A 134 -12.30 -2.74 10.65
N ALA A 135 -12.03 -3.00 11.93
CA ALA A 135 -12.53 -2.20 13.06
C ALA A 135 -12.02 -0.75 13.01
N LEU A 136 -10.80 -0.53 12.57
CA LEU A 136 -10.20 0.79 12.33
C LEU A 136 -10.74 1.49 11.07
N GLY A 137 -11.52 0.79 10.25
CA GLY A 137 -12.12 1.33 9.04
C GLY A 137 -11.31 1.09 7.76
N ALA A 138 -10.29 0.24 7.77
CA ALA A 138 -9.55 -0.08 6.54
C ALA A 138 -10.47 -0.59 5.43
N ASP A 139 -10.13 -0.23 4.21
CA ASP A 139 -10.79 -0.70 2.98
C ASP A 139 -9.95 -1.79 2.29
N CYS A 140 -8.65 -1.84 2.61
CA CYS A 140 -7.68 -2.77 2.07
C CYS A 140 -6.61 -3.09 3.11
N ILE A 141 -6.02 -4.29 3.02
CA ILE A 141 -4.84 -4.70 3.79
C ILE A 141 -3.68 -5.05 2.87
N LEU A 142 -2.47 -5.12 3.45
CA LEU A 142 -1.24 -5.53 2.77
C LEU A 142 -0.86 -6.95 3.15
N LEU A 143 -0.55 -7.80 2.17
CA LEU A 143 0.11 -9.09 2.38
C LEU A 143 1.49 -9.07 1.73
N ILE A 144 2.54 -9.18 2.54
CA ILE A 144 3.94 -9.20 2.06
C ILE A 144 4.37 -10.66 1.90
N MET A 145 4.48 -11.15 0.66
CA MET A 145 4.79 -12.57 0.40
C MET A 145 6.13 -13.02 0.97
N ALA A 146 7.11 -12.11 1.06
CA ALA A 146 8.39 -12.37 1.71
C ALA A 146 8.27 -12.71 3.22
N ALA A 147 7.16 -12.37 3.87
CA ALA A 147 6.94 -12.54 5.31
C ALA A 147 6.03 -13.73 5.66
N LEU A 148 5.31 -14.30 4.68
CA LEU A 148 4.22 -15.25 4.89
C LEU A 148 4.51 -16.60 4.22
N SER A 149 3.98 -17.69 4.79
CA SER A 149 3.77 -18.94 4.06
C SER A 149 2.51 -18.85 3.19
N ASP A 150 2.36 -19.79 2.25
CA ASP A 150 1.17 -19.87 1.39
C ASP A 150 -0.11 -20.00 2.22
N ASP A 151 -0.11 -20.87 3.24
CA ASP A 151 -1.27 -21.09 4.12
C ASP A 151 -1.61 -19.82 4.90
N GLN A 152 -0.60 -19.15 5.49
CA GLN A 152 -0.82 -17.88 6.19
C GLN A 152 -1.38 -16.80 5.27
N ALA A 153 -0.83 -16.66 4.07
CA ALA A 153 -1.31 -15.67 3.09
C ALA A 153 -2.77 -15.95 2.67
N SER A 154 -3.11 -17.22 2.44
CA SER A 154 -4.48 -17.65 2.12
C SER A 154 -5.46 -17.39 3.25
N ASP A 155 -5.07 -17.67 4.51
CA ASP A 155 -5.92 -17.45 5.68
C ASP A 155 -6.19 -15.94 5.90
N LEU A 156 -5.14 -15.11 5.78
CA LEU A 156 -5.27 -13.66 5.92
C LEU A 156 -6.10 -13.04 4.79
N GLU A 157 -5.90 -13.49 3.55
CA GLU A 157 -6.71 -13.07 2.41
C GLU A 157 -8.18 -13.47 2.61
N GLY A 158 -8.44 -14.71 3.01
CA GLY A 158 -9.79 -15.22 3.28
C GLY A 158 -10.52 -14.37 4.33
N ALA A 159 -9.84 -14.09 5.45
CA ALA A 159 -10.39 -13.23 6.51
C ALA A 159 -10.67 -11.80 6.02
N ALA A 160 -9.83 -11.23 5.16
CA ALA A 160 -10.06 -9.89 4.61
C ALA A 160 -11.28 -9.86 3.67
N ILE A 161 -11.39 -10.85 2.78
CA ILE A 161 -12.52 -10.99 1.85
C ILE A 161 -13.85 -11.17 2.61
N GLU A 162 -13.88 -12.00 3.66
CA GLU A 162 -15.07 -12.20 4.51
C GLU A 162 -15.52 -10.91 5.18
N LEU A 163 -14.60 -10.00 5.51
CA LEU A 163 -14.88 -8.68 6.08
C LEU A 163 -15.15 -7.61 5.01
N GLY A 164 -15.18 -7.98 3.71
CA GLY A 164 -15.44 -7.09 2.58
C GLY A 164 -14.28 -6.17 2.23
N MET A 165 -13.07 -6.41 2.75
CA MET A 165 -11.88 -5.63 2.43
C MET A 165 -11.17 -6.22 1.20
N ASP A 166 -10.52 -5.33 0.46
CA ASP A 166 -9.59 -5.70 -0.60
C ASP A 166 -8.20 -6.05 -0.03
N VAL A 167 -7.36 -6.69 -0.84
CA VAL A 167 -6.00 -7.11 -0.45
C VAL A 167 -5.00 -6.66 -1.50
N LEU A 168 -3.94 -5.95 -1.10
CA LEU A 168 -2.76 -5.71 -1.91
C LEU A 168 -1.71 -6.77 -1.58
N ILE A 169 -1.30 -7.56 -2.59
CA ILE A 169 -0.29 -8.62 -2.43
C ILE A 169 1.05 -8.10 -2.92
N GLU A 170 1.98 -7.86 -1.99
CA GLU A 170 3.30 -7.30 -2.30
C GLU A 170 4.33 -8.41 -2.54
N VAL A 171 5.05 -8.29 -3.66
CA VAL A 171 6.13 -9.19 -4.07
C VAL A 171 7.40 -8.42 -4.43
N HIS A 172 8.58 -9.06 -4.27
CA HIS A 172 9.89 -8.46 -4.54
C HIS A 172 10.71 -9.24 -5.57
N ASN A 173 10.22 -10.37 -6.03
CA ASN A 173 10.89 -11.23 -7.01
C ASN A 173 9.94 -12.26 -7.61
N GLY A 174 10.42 -12.96 -8.65
CA GLY A 174 9.63 -13.96 -9.36
C GLY A 174 9.24 -15.18 -8.54
N GLY A 175 9.99 -15.54 -7.51
CA GLY A 175 9.63 -16.63 -6.59
C GLY A 175 8.40 -16.25 -5.77
N GLU A 176 8.41 -15.07 -5.17
CA GLU A 176 7.28 -14.52 -4.41
C GLU A 176 6.04 -14.32 -5.30
N LEU A 177 6.23 -13.89 -6.55
CA LEU A 177 5.13 -13.78 -7.52
C LEU A 177 4.43 -15.11 -7.77
N ASN A 178 5.18 -16.24 -7.90
CA ASN A 178 4.56 -17.55 -8.07
C ASN A 178 3.65 -17.95 -6.90
N HIS A 179 4.00 -17.53 -5.67
CA HIS A 179 3.18 -17.74 -4.48
C HIS A 179 1.97 -16.80 -4.49
N ALA A 180 2.18 -15.51 -4.81
CA ALA A 180 1.13 -14.50 -4.90
C ALA A 180 0.01 -14.86 -5.89
N LEU A 181 0.37 -15.44 -7.04
CA LEU A 181 -0.59 -15.85 -8.08
C LEU A 181 -1.53 -16.99 -7.65
N LYS A 182 -1.27 -17.68 -6.54
CA LYS A 182 -2.19 -18.67 -5.95
C LYS A 182 -3.34 -18.02 -5.18
N LEU A 183 -3.20 -16.76 -4.79
CA LEU A 183 -4.21 -16.00 -4.07
C LEU A 183 -5.27 -15.43 -5.01
N LYS A 184 -6.42 -15.07 -4.45
CA LYS A 184 -7.61 -14.64 -5.20
C LYS A 184 -7.58 -13.16 -5.58
N SER A 185 -6.95 -12.32 -4.75
CA SER A 185 -6.92 -10.87 -4.98
C SER A 185 -6.33 -10.52 -6.34
N PRO A 186 -7.02 -9.71 -7.14
CA PRO A 186 -6.48 -9.28 -8.43
C PRO A 186 -5.37 -8.20 -8.29
N LEU A 187 -5.09 -7.67 -7.10
CA LEU A 187 -4.18 -6.55 -6.90
C LEU A 187 -2.79 -7.04 -6.50
N ILE A 188 -1.83 -6.98 -7.41
CA ILE A 188 -0.44 -7.39 -7.21
C ILE A 188 0.46 -6.16 -7.18
N GLY A 189 1.19 -5.97 -6.09
CA GLY A 189 2.19 -4.93 -5.93
C GLY A 189 3.61 -5.47 -6.15
N VAL A 190 4.33 -4.90 -7.09
CA VAL A 190 5.77 -5.15 -7.24
C VAL A 190 6.54 -4.05 -6.51
N ASN A 191 7.18 -4.41 -5.41
CA ASN A 191 8.02 -3.49 -4.67
C ASN A 191 9.44 -3.50 -5.24
N ASN A 192 9.82 -2.40 -5.87
CA ASN A 192 11.13 -2.20 -6.50
C ASN A 192 12.29 -2.06 -5.49
N ARG A 193 11.99 -2.10 -4.18
CA ARG A 193 13.03 -2.07 -3.14
C ARG A 193 13.44 -3.48 -2.75
N ASN A 194 14.70 -3.81 -2.94
CA ASN A 194 15.27 -5.03 -2.43
C ASN A 194 15.35 -4.97 -0.88
N LEU A 195 14.63 -5.87 -0.19
CA LEU A 195 14.58 -5.86 1.28
C LEU A 195 15.87 -6.34 1.97
N LYS A 196 16.86 -6.83 1.21
CA LYS A 196 18.18 -7.23 1.76
C LYS A 196 19.19 -6.11 1.61
N THR A 197 19.30 -5.50 0.43
CA THR A 197 20.29 -4.45 0.11
C THR A 197 19.76 -3.05 0.33
N MET A 198 18.44 -2.88 0.42
CA MET A 198 17.70 -1.61 0.46
C MET A 198 17.82 -0.77 -0.82
N GLU A 199 18.47 -1.30 -1.85
CA GLU A 199 18.54 -0.70 -3.17
C GLU A 199 17.17 -0.69 -3.85
N VAL A 200 16.94 0.30 -4.69
CA VAL A 200 15.68 0.49 -5.42
C VAL A 200 15.99 0.49 -6.92
N ASP A 201 15.37 -0.42 -7.65
CA ASP A 201 15.46 -0.49 -9.10
C ASP A 201 14.08 -0.74 -9.72
N ILE A 202 13.55 0.24 -10.45
CA ILE A 202 12.23 0.14 -11.08
C ILE A 202 12.19 -0.89 -12.22
N ALA A 203 13.35 -1.37 -12.69
CA ALA A 203 13.43 -2.50 -13.62
C ALA A 203 12.81 -3.79 -13.07
N MET A 204 12.70 -3.95 -11.73
CA MET A 204 12.03 -5.09 -11.13
C MET A 204 10.56 -5.18 -11.54
N THR A 205 9.85 -4.05 -11.62
CA THR A 205 8.46 -4.03 -12.13
C THR A 205 8.43 -4.48 -13.60
N GLU A 206 9.37 -4.02 -14.43
CA GLU A 206 9.44 -4.41 -15.86
C GLU A 206 9.72 -5.91 -16.01
N GLU A 207 10.64 -6.46 -15.20
CA GLU A 207 10.98 -7.89 -15.21
C GLU A 207 9.80 -8.80 -14.87
N LEU A 208 8.96 -8.37 -13.92
CA LEU A 208 7.85 -9.20 -13.42
C LEU A 208 6.55 -8.97 -14.19
N ALA A 209 6.40 -7.86 -14.88
CA ALA A 209 5.15 -7.44 -15.53
C ALA A 209 4.62 -8.50 -16.51
N ASP A 210 5.47 -9.04 -17.39
CA ASP A 210 5.10 -10.05 -18.39
C ASP A 210 4.61 -11.38 -17.79
N ARG A 211 4.84 -11.59 -16.47
CA ARG A 211 4.44 -12.79 -15.75
C ARG A 211 3.14 -12.62 -14.98
N ILE A 212 2.62 -11.40 -14.91
CA ILE A 212 1.39 -11.06 -14.21
C ILE A 212 0.22 -11.17 -15.21
N PRO A 213 -0.77 -12.05 -14.95
CA PRO A 213 -1.92 -12.23 -15.85
C PRO A 213 -2.72 -10.95 -16.07
N GLU A 214 -3.34 -10.81 -17.24
CA GLU A 214 -4.12 -9.61 -17.64
C GLU A 214 -5.35 -9.34 -16.75
N ASP A 215 -5.86 -10.36 -16.05
CA ASP A 215 -6.98 -10.21 -15.11
C ASP A 215 -6.53 -9.60 -13.76
N ARG A 216 -5.22 -9.41 -13.56
CA ARG A 216 -4.63 -8.78 -12.38
C ARG A 216 -4.33 -7.31 -12.63
N ILE A 217 -4.36 -6.53 -11.57
CA ILE A 217 -3.96 -5.11 -11.56
C ILE A 217 -2.54 -5.03 -11.00
N LEU A 218 -1.60 -4.60 -11.83
CA LEU A 218 -0.22 -4.40 -11.44
C LEU A 218 -0.03 -3.02 -10.82
N VAL A 219 0.49 -3.00 -9.58
CA VAL A 219 0.90 -1.80 -8.86
C VAL A 219 2.43 -1.77 -8.79
N SER A 220 3.07 -0.70 -9.25
CA SER A 220 4.50 -0.49 -9.05
C SER A 220 4.73 0.33 -7.78
N GLU A 221 5.62 -0.14 -6.91
CA GLU A 221 5.91 0.47 -5.61
C GLU A 221 7.40 0.78 -5.46
N SER A 222 7.72 1.87 -4.80
CA SER A 222 9.08 2.39 -4.57
C SER A 222 9.80 2.86 -5.84
N GLY A 223 10.64 3.90 -5.70
CA GLY A 223 11.50 4.40 -6.79
C GLY A 223 10.79 5.30 -7.79
N LEU A 224 9.59 5.75 -7.51
CA LEU A 224 8.80 6.61 -8.39
C LEU A 224 8.83 8.06 -7.90
N TYR A 225 9.48 8.93 -8.67
CA TYR A 225 9.72 10.32 -8.27
C TYR A 225 9.07 11.35 -9.20
N VAL A 226 9.01 11.04 -10.49
CA VAL A 226 8.53 11.96 -11.54
C VAL A 226 7.58 11.27 -12.52
N ALA A 227 6.83 12.06 -13.28
CA ALA A 227 5.88 11.54 -14.27
C ALA A 227 6.53 10.61 -15.32
N ALA A 228 7.83 10.80 -15.60
CA ALA A 228 8.58 9.93 -16.50
C ALA A 228 8.70 8.49 -15.95
N ASP A 229 8.85 8.32 -14.64
CA ASP A 229 8.90 6.99 -14.02
C ASP A 229 7.55 6.27 -14.19
N LEU A 230 6.44 6.98 -13.95
CA LEU A 230 5.10 6.42 -14.14
C LEU A 230 4.87 6.03 -15.62
N SER A 231 5.28 6.88 -16.54
CA SER A 231 5.18 6.60 -17.98
C SER A 231 6.01 5.39 -18.38
N ARG A 232 7.20 5.21 -17.79
CA ARG A 232 8.05 4.03 -18.00
C ARG A 232 7.35 2.76 -17.50
N MET A 233 6.83 2.79 -16.29
CA MET A 233 6.11 1.64 -15.71
C MET A 233 4.82 1.30 -16.47
N SER A 234 4.11 2.33 -16.95
CA SER A 234 2.90 2.14 -17.76
C SER A 234 3.19 1.41 -19.08
N LYS A 235 4.33 1.64 -19.71
CA LYS A 235 4.77 0.89 -20.91
C LYS A 235 4.99 -0.59 -20.62
N ALA A 236 5.34 -0.93 -19.40
CA ALA A 236 5.45 -2.31 -18.92
C ALA A 236 4.11 -2.90 -18.42
N GLY A 237 3.00 -2.15 -18.50
CA GLY A 237 1.67 -2.61 -18.08
C GLY A 237 1.24 -2.17 -16.68
N ALA A 238 2.11 -1.53 -15.88
CA ALA A 238 1.76 -1.02 -14.57
C ALA A 238 1.10 0.35 -14.67
N ASN A 239 -0.22 0.41 -14.53
CA ASN A 239 -0.99 1.65 -14.54
C ASN A 239 -1.47 2.09 -13.15
N CYS A 240 -1.10 1.35 -12.11
CA CYS A 240 -1.31 1.72 -10.72
C CYS A 240 0.03 1.87 -10.00
N PHE A 241 0.12 2.83 -9.08
CA PHE A 241 1.36 3.21 -8.42
C PHE A 241 1.15 3.45 -6.94
N LEU A 242 2.04 2.94 -6.09
CA LEU A 242 2.10 3.27 -4.67
C LEU A 242 3.31 4.18 -4.43
N VAL A 243 3.04 5.44 -4.06
CA VAL A 243 4.06 6.48 -3.92
C VAL A 243 3.96 7.16 -2.55
N GLY A 244 5.06 7.18 -1.83
CA GLY A 244 5.13 7.75 -0.49
C GLY A 244 6.23 8.79 -0.34
N GLU A 245 7.49 8.36 -0.27
CA GLU A 245 8.62 9.22 0.12
C GLU A 245 8.72 10.49 -0.75
N SER A 246 8.61 10.36 -2.07
CA SER A 246 8.73 11.50 -2.99
C SER A 246 7.63 12.56 -2.77
N LEU A 247 6.41 12.14 -2.45
CA LEU A 247 5.30 13.04 -2.14
C LEU A 247 5.42 13.65 -0.74
N MET A 248 5.78 12.83 0.26
CA MET A 248 5.89 13.25 1.66
C MET A 248 6.99 14.31 1.89
N ARG A 249 8.01 14.37 1.04
CA ARG A 249 9.09 15.36 1.10
C ARG A 249 8.71 16.71 0.52
N GLN A 250 7.56 16.83 -0.16
CA GLN A 250 7.13 18.09 -0.77
C GLN A 250 6.36 18.95 0.22
N GLY A 251 6.56 20.28 0.16
CA GLY A 251 5.82 21.23 0.99
C GLY A 251 4.32 21.19 0.70
N ASP A 252 3.96 21.20 -0.60
CA ASP A 252 2.58 21.06 -1.08
C ASP A 252 2.37 19.69 -1.74
N VAL A 253 1.76 18.77 -1.00
CA VAL A 253 1.51 17.40 -1.47
C VAL A 253 0.45 17.36 -2.58
N SER A 254 -0.47 18.32 -2.63
CA SER A 254 -1.48 18.39 -3.69
C SER A 254 -0.83 18.73 -5.04
N GLN A 255 0.04 19.71 -5.07
CA GLN A 255 0.80 20.06 -6.28
C GLN A 255 1.76 18.93 -6.68
N ALA A 256 2.37 18.27 -5.72
CA ALA A 256 3.24 17.12 -5.99
C ALA A 256 2.49 15.97 -6.68
N VAL A 257 1.29 15.63 -6.20
CA VAL A 257 0.44 14.61 -6.83
C VAL A 257 0.02 15.04 -8.24
N LYS A 258 -0.40 16.29 -8.44
CA LYS A 258 -0.76 16.79 -9.78
C LYS A 258 0.41 16.70 -10.75
N ALA A 259 1.59 17.13 -10.33
CA ALA A 259 2.80 17.07 -11.14
C ALA A 259 3.17 15.62 -11.51
N LEU A 260 3.06 14.69 -10.54
CA LEU A 260 3.35 13.27 -10.76
C LEU A 260 2.36 12.63 -11.75
N LEU A 261 1.08 12.98 -11.69
CA LEU A 261 0.01 12.43 -12.54
C LEU A 261 -0.13 13.14 -13.89
N THR A 262 0.62 14.22 -14.13
CA THR A 262 0.55 14.96 -15.41
C THR A 262 1.10 14.09 -16.55
N PRO A 263 0.32 13.81 -17.61
CA PRO A 263 0.81 13.05 -18.74
C PRO A 263 1.99 13.78 -19.41
N LEU A 264 3.01 13.03 -19.81
CA LEU A 264 4.09 13.58 -20.61
C LEU A 264 3.53 13.95 -22.00
N THR A 265 3.59 15.23 -22.35
CA THR A 265 3.25 15.67 -23.71
C THR A 265 4.31 15.18 -24.68
N ALA A 266 3.93 14.92 -25.95
CA ALA A 266 4.81 14.39 -26.99
C ALA A 266 6.10 15.23 -27.23
N SER A 267 6.13 16.49 -26.82
CA SER A 267 7.29 17.37 -26.89
C SER A 267 8.40 16.99 -25.90
N TYR A 268 8.12 16.29 -24.82
CA TYR A 268 9.14 15.82 -23.86
C TYR A 268 9.82 14.52 -24.31
N LEU A 269 9.17 13.72 -25.15
CA LEU A 269 9.69 12.44 -25.67
C LEU A 269 10.69 12.64 -26.85
N ALA A 270 10.75 13.84 -27.42
CA ALA A 270 11.64 14.17 -28.55
C ALA A 270 12.99 14.79 -28.12
N ALA A 271 13.23 14.98 -26.84
CA ALA A 271 14.42 15.68 -26.30
C ALA A 271 15.35 14.77 -25.48
N GLY A 272 15.17 13.43 -25.53
CA GLY A 272 16.00 12.44 -24.82
C GLY A 272 16.70 11.45 -25.74
#